data_688a8c50e37789f176bc48983833d7a2
#
_entry.id   688a8c50e37789f176bc48983833d7a2
#
_cell.length_a   1.000
_cell.length_b   1.000
_cell.length_c   1.000
_cell.angle_alpha   90.00
_cell.angle_beta   90.00
_cell.angle_gamma   90.00
#
_symmetry.space_group_name_H-M   'P 1'
#
loop_
_entity.id
_entity.type
_entity.pdbx_description
1 polymer ?
#
loop_
_entity_poly.entity_id
_entity_poly.type
_entity_poly.pdbx_seq_one_letter_code
_entity_poly.pdbx_strand_id
1 'polypeptide(L)'
;MSAAPSGPLLSARELTVRFGGLVAVNNVSFDVQRGEVFTLIGPNGAGKTTVFNLISRIYQPTHGTIHFEGALLTDKPPHAIAALGIARTFQNIELFEHATVLQNLLIGRHVHRKTSLAAEMLFLPSVRAAEREFREAVENVIDFLDLQHYRDTLVAGLPYGVRKVVELARALCTTPRLLLLDEPSSGLNVEETEDMAFWIDDIKNDLGITVLMVEHDMSLVSKVSDRVLAMNQGEVLALGTPQEVQAHPGVIEAYLGSTDDLSALRRTAA
;
A
#
# COMPACT_ATOMS: atom_id res chain seq x y z
N MET A 1 -23.62 5.57 18.09
CA MET A 1 -22.41 6.13 17.47
C MET A 1 -21.25 5.78 18.41
N SER A 2 -20.50 4.74 18.07
CA SER A 2 -19.28 4.40 18.86
C SER A 2 -18.23 5.46 18.55
N ALA A 3 -17.66 6.07 19.58
CA ALA A 3 -16.56 7.03 19.42
C ALA A 3 -15.44 6.37 18.62
N ALA A 4 -14.97 7.03 17.57
CA ALA A 4 -13.80 6.56 16.84
C ALA A 4 -12.64 6.35 17.85
N PRO A 5 -11.92 5.23 17.79
CA PRO A 5 -10.84 4.97 18.72
C PRO A 5 -9.81 6.10 18.62
N SER A 6 -9.56 6.76 19.74
CA SER A 6 -8.61 7.88 19.88
C SER A 6 -7.17 7.34 19.88
N GLY A 7 -6.60 7.13 18.69
CA GLY A 7 -5.23 6.63 18.55
C GLY A 7 -4.84 6.39 17.09
N PRO A 8 -3.55 6.20 16.81
CA PRO A 8 -3.09 5.91 15.46
C PRO A 8 -3.73 4.62 14.93
N LEU A 9 -3.92 4.56 13.60
CA LEU A 9 -4.41 3.35 12.94
C LEU A 9 -3.36 2.24 13.01
N LEU A 10 -2.10 2.59 12.74
CA LEU A 10 -0.96 1.69 12.85
C LEU A 10 0.12 2.34 13.72
N SER A 11 0.71 1.54 14.61
CA SER A 11 1.79 1.96 15.50
C SER A 11 2.93 0.95 15.43
N ALA A 12 4.09 1.41 15.03
CA ALA A 12 5.35 0.65 15.03
C ALA A 12 6.24 1.15 16.16
N ARG A 13 6.79 0.23 16.96
CA ARG A 13 7.64 0.56 18.11
C ARG A 13 8.92 -0.27 18.09
N GLU A 14 10.06 0.44 18.09
CA GLU A 14 11.40 -0.12 18.22
C GLU A 14 11.69 -1.28 17.26
N LEU A 15 11.17 -1.19 16.03
CA LEU A 15 11.30 -2.27 15.05
C LEU A 15 12.77 -2.50 14.70
N THR A 16 13.22 -3.72 14.91
CA THR A 16 14.57 -4.16 14.52
C THR A 16 14.49 -5.49 13.79
N VAL A 17 15.16 -5.57 12.64
CA VAL A 17 15.27 -6.80 11.85
C VAL A 17 16.72 -7.07 11.49
N ARG A 18 17.15 -8.30 11.72
CA ARG A 18 18.47 -8.79 11.36
C ARG A 18 18.38 -9.99 10.42
N PHE A 19 19.12 -9.96 9.34
CA PHE A 19 19.32 -11.09 8.44
C PHE A 19 20.78 -11.55 8.53
N GLY A 20 21.03 -12.60 9.32
CA GLY A 20 22.41 -12.99 9.63
C GLY A 20 23.17 -11.87 10.33
N GLY A 21 24.25 -11.38 9.71
CA GLY A 21 25.05 -10.26 10.23
C GLY A 21 24.56 -8.87 9.84
N LEU A 22 23.59 -8.75 8.92
CA LEU A 22 23.08 -7.46 8.42
C LEU A 22 21.89 -7.00 9.27
N VAL A 23 21.93 -5.76 9.76
CA VAL A 23 20.79 -5.08 10.37
C VAL A 23 20.06 -4.31 9.29
N ALA A 24 18.90 -4.81 8.84
CA ALA A 24 18.13 -4.19 7.76
C ALA A 24 17.19 -3.07 8.26
N VAL A 25 16.73 -3.18 9.51
CA VAL A 25 15.95 -2.14 10.22
C VAL A 25 16.47 -2.10 11.64
N ASN A 26 16.73 -0.91 12.16
CA ASN A 26 17.32 -0.68 13.46
C ASN A 26 16.54 0.35 14.27
N ASN A 27 15.81 -0.12 15.29
CA ASN A 27 15.07 0.70 16.26
C ASN A 27 14.10 1.73 15.62
N VAL A 28 13.38 1.35 14.56
CA VAL A 28 12.45 2.24 13.85
C VAL A 28 11.12 2.30 14.58
N SER A 29 10.66 3.53 14.87
CA SER A 29 9.36 3.78 15.51
C SER A 29 8.61 4.89 14.77
N PHE A 30 7.32 4.66 14.49
CA PHE A 30 6.43 5.65 13.86
C PHE A 30 4.96 5.28 14.09
N ASP A 31 4.10 6.27 13.88
CA ASP A 31 2.64 6.13 13.89
C ASP A 31 2.05 6.57 12.56
N VAL A 32 1.06 5.83 12.07
CA VAL A 32 0.22 6.21 10.94
C VAL A 32 -1.16 6.57 11.49
N GLN A 33 -1.60 7.80 11.22
CA GLN A 33 -2.91 8.29 11.67
C GLN A 33 -4.02 7.79 10.74
N ARG A 34 -5.27 7.84 11.21
CA ARG A 34 -6.41 7.48 10.38
C ARG A 34 -6.66 8.54 9.32
N GLY A 35 -6.89 8.13 8.07
CA GLY A 35 -7.21 9.04 6.97
C GLY A 35 -6.03 9.90 6.52
N GLU A 36 -4.78 9.49 6.79
CA GLU A 36 -3.61 10.15 6.21
C GLU A 36 -2.98 9.32 5.09
N VAL A 37 -2.24 9.99 4.22
CA VAL A 37 -1.25 9.39 3.33
C VAL A 37 0.12 9.56 4.00
N PHE A 38 0.67 8.46 4.48
CA PHE A 38 1.98 8.39 5.12
C PHE A 38 2.99 7.73 4.20
N THR A 39 4.12 8.39 3.93
CA THR A 39 5.08 7.89 2.94
C THR A 39 6.44 7.58 3.57
N LEU A 40 7.00 6.43 3.22
CA LEU A 40 8.38 6.07 3.52
C LEU A 40 9.26 6.41 2.31
N ILE A 41 10.30 7.22 2.53
CA ILE A 41 11.30 7.54 1.51
C ILE A 41 12.71 7.14 1.97
N GLY A 42 13.66 7.13 1.05
CA GLY A 42 15.06 6.85 1.33
C GLY A 42 15.76 6.13 0.17
N PRO A 43 17.08 6.07 0.15
CA PRO A 43 17.84 5.40 -0.90
C PRO A 43 17.56 3.89 -0.93
N ASN A 44 18.04 3.22 -2.00
CA ASN A 44 18.00 1.77 -2.12
C ASN A 44 18.75 1.11 -0.95
N GLY A 45 18.15 0.09 -0.35
CA GLY A 45 18.72 -0.55 0.85
C GLY A 45 18.45 0.17 2.18
N ALA A 46 17.72 1.29 2.19
CA ALA A 46 17.37 2.02 3.43
C ALA A 46 16.47 1.24 4.41
N GLY A 47 15.88 0.09 4.01
CA GLY A 47 15.01 -0.72 4.86
C GLY A 47 13.51 -0.53 4.64
N LYS A 48 13.09 0.32 3.72
CA LYS A 48 11.65 0.64 3.42
C LYS A 48 10.81 -0.61 3.15
N THR A 49 11.21 -1.41 2.17
CA THR A 49 10.52 -2.67 1.81
C THR A 49 10.54 -3.68 2.96
N THR A 50 11.59 -3.66 3.80
CA THR A 50 11.64 -4.50 5.01
C THR A 50 10.56 -4.07 6.00
N VAL A 51 10.33 -2.77 6.21
CA VAL A 51 9.24 -2.26 7.06
C VAL A 51 7.87 -2.71 6.50
N PHE A 52 7.65 -2.62 5.18
CA PHE A 52 6.43 -3.13 4.53
C PHE A 52 6.24 -4.64 4.76
N ASN A 53 7.32 -5.41 4.64
CA ASN A 53 7.30 -6.86 4.87
C ASN A 53 7.00 -7.22 6.33
N LEU A 54 7.39 -6.37 7.30
CA LEU A 54 7.02 -6.52 8.70
C LEU A 54 5.53 -6.27 8.92
N ILE A 55 4.96 -5.20 8.34
CA ILE A 55 3.55 -4.86 8.45
C ILE A 55 2.68 -5.93 7.79
N SER A 56 3.09 -6.42 6.62
CA SER A 56 2.42 -7.51 5.91
C SER A 56 2.65 -8.89 6.54
N ARG A 57 3.46 -8.98 7.62
CA ARG A 57 3.81 -10.22 8.29
C ARG A 57 4.56 -11.24 7.43
N ILE A 58 5.15 -10.81 6.30
CA ILE A 58 6.06 -11.63 5.50
C ILE A 58 7.34 -11.90 6.30
N TYR A 59 7.81 -10.88 7.04
CA TYR A 59 8.90 -11.02 8.00
C TYR A 59 8.41 -10.84 9.45
N GLN A 60 9.16 -11.42 10.38
CA GLN A 60 8.98 -11.16 11.80
C GLN A 60 10.07 -10.21 12.28
N PRO A 61 9.75 -9.22 13.14
CA PRO A 61 10.77 -8.39 13.76
C PRO A 61 11.62 -9.23 14.74
N THR A 62 12.92 -8.93 14.80
CA THR A 62 13.80 -9.47 15.83
C THR A 62 13.47 -8.87 17.20
N HIS A 63 13.15 -7.56 17.20
CA HIS A 63 12.66 -6.80 18.35
C HIS A 63 11.60 -5.80 17.89
N GLY A 64 10.81 -5.33 18.86
CA GLY A 64 9.77 -4.35 18.61
C GLY A 64 8.41 -4.97 18.35
N THR A 65 7.41 -4.12 18.22
CA THR A 65 6.01 -4.52 18.03
C THR A 65 5.32 -3.64 17.00
N ILE A 66 4.32 -4.21 16.34
CA ILE A 66 3.40 -3.47 15.46
C ILE A 66 2.00 -3.69 15.99
N HIS A 67 1.27 -2.59 16.17
CA HIS A 67 -0.14 -2.61 16.53
C HIS A 67 -0.97 -2.02 15.39
N PHE A 68 -2.06 -2.64 15.09
CA PHE A 68 -3.06 -2.16 14.15
C PHE A 68 -4.39 -2.04 14.88
N GLU A 69 -4.96 -0.83 14.93
CA GLU A 69 -6.17 -0.52 15.73
C GLU A 69 -6.06 -0.97 17.20
N GLY A 70 -4.88 -0.82 17.78
CA GLY A 70 -4.59 -1.23 19.16
C GLY A 70 -4.35 -2.74 19.34
N ALA A 71 -4.65 -3.59 18.34
CA ALA A 71 -4.37 -5.01 18.40
C ALA A 71 -2.94 -5.32 17.94
N LEU A 72 -2.26 -6.21 18.68
CA LEU A 72 -0.91 -6.65 18.34
C LEU A 72 -0.92 -7.43 17.01
N LEU A 73 -0.23 -6.88 16.00
CA LEU A 73 -0.16 -7.46 14.66
C LEU A 73 0.95 -8.52 14.57
N THR A 74 2.03 -8.36 15.33
CA THR A 74 3.20 -9.24 15.27
C THR A 74 2.91 -10.69 15.61
N ASP A 75 1.82 -10.98 16.34
CA ASP A 75 1.39 -12.33 16.67
C ASP A 75 0.44 -12.96 15.64
N LYS A 76 0.03 -12.20 14.62
CA LYS A 76 -0.91 -12.69 13.61
C LYS A 76 -0.19 -13.42 12.48
N PRO A 77 -0.78 -14.49 11.94
CA PRO A 77 -0.21 -15.16 10.77
C PRO A 77 -0.43 -14.31 9.50
N PRO A 78 0.44 -14.43 8.47
CA PRO A 78 0.36 -13.61 7.25
C PRO A 78 -1.02 -13.63 6.57
N HIS A 79 -1.67 -14.77 6.49
CA HIS A 79 -2.98 -14.91 5.84
C HIS A 79 -4.12 -14.16 6.57
N ALA A 80 -3.95 -13.81 7.85
CA ALA A 80 -4.95 -13.05 8.60
C ALA A 80 -4.90 -11.55 8.34
N ILE A 81 -3.83 -11.03 7.73
CA ILE A 81 -3.60 -9.59 7.58
C ILE A 81 -4.67 -8.93 6.71
N ALA A 82 -5.04 -9.56 5.60
CA ALA A 82 -6.10 -9.05 4.72
C ALA A 82 -7.47 -9.02 5.44
N ALA A 83 -7.78 -10.05 6.25
CA ALA A 83 -9.02 -10.10 7.02
C ALA A 83 -9.07 -9.05 8.15
N LEU A 84 -7.91 -8.56 8.60
CA LEU A 84 -7.81 -7.45 9.55
C LEU A 84 -8.02 -6.08 8.87
N GLY A 85 -8.16 -6.02 7.55
CA GLY A 85 -8.37 -4.79 6.80
C GLY A 85 -7.09 -4.09 6.37
N ILE A 86 -6.00 -4.83 6.17
CA ILE A 86 -4.76 -4.33 5.57
C ILE A 86 -4.61 -4.97 4.20
N ALA A 87 -4.62 -4.16 3.13
CA ALA A 87 -4.31 -4.61 1.77
C ALA A 87 -2.93 -4.11 1.35
N ARG A 88 -2.31 -4.81 0.41
CA ARG A 88 -1.02 -4.44 -0.16
C ARG A 88 -1.01 -4.65 -1.67
N THR A 89 -0.46 -3.69 -2.40
CA THR A 89 0.05 -3.89 -3.76
C THR A 89 1.52 -4.33 -3.68
N PHE A 90 2.00 -5.01 -4.71
CA PHE A 90 3.39 -5.45 -4.78
C PHE A 90 4.15 -4.63 -5.82
N GLN A 91 5.47 -4.50 -5.66
CA GLN A 91 6.32 -3.80 -6.60
C GLN A 91 6.22 -4.40 -8.02
N ASN A 92 6.18 -5.72 -8.12
CA ASN A 92 5.90 -6.43 -9.37
C ASN A 92 4.39 -6.72 -9.46
N ILE A 93 3.81 -6.44 -10.60
CA ILE A 93 2.39 -6.67 -10.86
C ILE A 93 2.11 -8.18 -10.82
N GLU A 94 1.37 -8.62 -9.79
CA GLU A 94 0.99 -10.02 -9.60
C GLU A 94 -0.49 -10.25 -9.96
N LEU A 95 -0.85 -10.01 -11.22
CA LEU A 95 -2.18 -10.26 -11.76
C LEU A 95 -2.22 -11.60 -12.50
N PHE A 96 -3.40 -12.21 -12.53
CA PHE A 96 -3.66 -13.39 -13.35
C PHE A 96 -3.82 -12.94 -14.80
N GLU A 97 -2.77 -13.10 -15.61
CA GLU A 97 -2.70 -12.61 -16.99
C GLU A 97 -3.77 -13.20 -17.91
N HIS A 98 -4.15 -14.46 -17.69
CA HIS A 98 -5.18 -15.18 -18.46
C HIS A 98 -6.61 -14.99 -17.92
N ALA A 99 -6.79 -14.12 -16.96
CA ALA A 99 -8.09 -13.71 -16.43
C ALA A 99 -8.43 -12.30 -16.86
N THR A 100 -9.71 -11.97 -16.92
CA THR A 100 -10.17 -10.60 -17.19
C THR A 100 -9.92 -9.68 -15.98
N VAL A 101 -10.05 -8.36 -16.19
CA VAL A 101 -10.02 -7.38 -15.09
C VAL A 101 -11.05 -7.76 -14.03
N LEU A 102 -12.32 -7.94 -14.41
CA LEU A 102 -13.39 -8.36 -13.49
C LEU A 102 -13.02 -9.61 -12.68
N GLN A 103 -12.45 -10.63 -13.33
CA GLN A 103 -12.06 -11.86 -12.65
C GLN A 103 -10.93 -11.63 -11.63
N ASN A 104 -9.94 -10.81 -11.97
CA ASN A 104 -8.86 -10.42 -11.05
C ASN A 104 -9.39 -9.67 -9.82
N LEU A 105 -10.34 -8.77 -10.02
CA LEU A 105 -10.93 -7.99 -8.93
C LEU A 105 -11.80 -8.85 -8.01
N LEU A 106 -12.55 -9.80 -8.57
CA LEU A 106 -13.37 -10.74 -7.78
C LEU A 106 -12.52 -11.58 -6.82
N ILE A 107 -11.25 -11.87 -7.16
CA ILE A 107 -10.31 -12.55 -6.26
C ILE A 107 -10.06 -11.70 -5.00
N GLY A 108 -9.98 -10.38 -5.12
CA GLY A 108 -9.86 -9.48 -3.98
C GLY A 108 -11.01 -9.62 -2.96
N ARG A 109 -12.21 -9.94 -3.43
CA ARG A 109 -13.39 -10.16 -2.56
C ARG A 109 -13.35 -11.48 -1.79
N HIS A 110 -12.46 -12.41 -2.14
CA HIS A 110 -12.39 -13.72 -1.49
C HIS A 110 -12.16 -13.63 0.04
N VAL A 111 -11.49 -12.62 0.52
CA VAL A 111 -11.27 -12.37 1.96
C VAL A 111 -12.58 -12.24 2.74
N HIS A 112 -13.67 -11.81 2.10
CA HIS A 112 -15.01 -11.63 2.68
C HIS A 112 -15.90 -12.87 2.57
N ARG A 113 -15.40 -13.94 1.95
CA ARG A 113 -16.21 -15.15 1.71
C ARG A 113 -16.48 -15.88 3.04
N LYS A 114 -17.72 -15.90 3.45
CA LYS A 114 -18.21 -16.56 4.69
C LYS A 114 -19.04 -17.82 4.41
N THR A 115 -19.21 -18.19 3.14
CA THR A 115 -20.03 -19.34 2.73
C THR A 115 -19.26 -20.65 2.96
N SER A 116 -19.95 -21.68 3.43
CA SER A 116 -19.38 -23.03 3.55
C SER A 116 -19.37 -23.74 2.19
N LEU A 117 -18.40 -24.62 1.96
CA LEU A 117 -18.33 -25.43 0.73
C LEU A 117 -19.63 -26.21 0.48
N ALA A 118 -20.29 -26.70 1.53
CA ALA A 118 -21.57 -27.39 1.38
C ALA A 118 -22.71 -26.46 0.87
N ALA A 119 -22.76 -25.21 1.34
CA ALA A 119 -23.73 -24.22 0.87
C ALA A 119 -23.49 -23.87 -0.61
N GLU A 120 -22.23 -23.81 -1.03
CA GLU A 120 -21.82 -23.56 -2.40
C GLU A 120 -22.16 -24.72 -3.34
N MET A 121 -21.91 -25.96 -2.94
CA MET A 121 -22.30 -27.15 -3.71
C MET A 121 -23.83 -27.24 -3.92
N LEU A 122 -24.62 -26.74 -2.96
CA LEU A 122 -26.08 -26.78 -3.05
C LEU A 122 -26.67 -25.51 -3.68
N PHE A 123 -25.84 -24.56 -4.16
CA PHE A 123 -26.27 -23.30 -4.79
C PHE A 123 -27.35 -22.55 -3.99
N LEU A 124 -27.23 -22.53 -2.65
CA LEU A 124 -28.23 -21.93 -1.77
C LEU A 124 -28.47 -20.45 -2.11
N PRO A 125 -29.68 -19.91 -1.85
CA PRO A 125 -29.98 -18.50 -2.10
C PRO A 125 -29.04 -17.51 -1.42
N SER A 126 -28.48 -17.88 -0.26
CA SER A 126 -27.44 -17.09 0.45
C SER A 126 -26.14 -16.95 -0.32
N VAL A 127 -25.72 -18.00 -1.06
CA VAL A 127 -24.53 -17.95 -1.93
C VAL A 127 -24.75 -16.98 -3.10
N ARG A 128 -25.94 -17.05 -3.73
CA ARG A 128 -26.29 -16.14 -4.83
C ARG A 128 -26.40 -14.68 -4.38
N ALA A 129 -26.86 -14.45 -3.14
CA ALA A 129 -26.93 -13.10 -2.57
C ALA A 129 -25.52 -12.55 -2.32
N ALA A 130 -24.61 -13.34 -1.71
CA ALA A 130 -23.23 -12.97 -1.49
C ALA A 130 -22.47 -12.71 -2.82
N GLU A 131 -22.75 -13.51 -3.86
CA GLU A 131 -22.13 -13.34 -5.17
C GLU A 131 -22.55 -12.05 -5.87
N ARG A 132 -23.82 -11.65 -5.70
CA ARG A 132 -24.32 -10.34 -6.19
C ARG A 132 -23.66 -9.19 -5.46
N GLU A 133 -23.62 -9.24 -4.12
CA GLU A 133 -22.95 -8.22 -3.29
C GLU A 133 -21.48 -8.07 -3.67
N PHE A 134 -20.77 -9.19 -3.93
CA PHE A 134 -19.37 -9.15 -4.37
C PHE A 134 -19.22 -8.49 -5.73
N ARG A 135 -20.12 -8.79 -6.68
CA ARG A 135 -20.09 -8.16 -8.00
C ARG A 135 -20.38 -6.68 -7.92
N GLU A 136 -21.39 -6.26 -7.17
CA GLU A 136 -21.71 -4.83 -6.97
C GLU A 136 -20.50 -4.09 -6.37
N ALA A 137 -19.85 -4.65 -5.36
CA ALA A 137 -18.68 -4.03 -4.76
C ALA A 137 -17.48 -3.93 -5.75
N VAL A 138 -17.31 -4.91 -6.64
CA VAL A 138 -16.27 -4.87 -7.68
C VAL A 138 -16.63 -3.86 -8.77
N GLU A 139 -17.89 -3.80 -9.22
CA GLU A 139 -18.33 -2.81 -10.21
C GLU A 139 -18.14 -1.37 -9.68
N ASN A 140 -18.42 -1.11 -8.40
CA ASN A 140 -18.16 0.18 -7.78
C ASN A 140 -16.66 0.56 -7.81
N VAL A 141 -15.75 -0.41 -7.63
CA VAL A 141 -14.29 -0.16 -7.74
C VAL A 141 -13.88 0.05 -9.20
N ILE A 142 -14.48 -0.69 -10.15
CA ILE A 142 -14.26 -0.49 -11.59
C ILE A 142 -14.67 0.93 -11.98
N ASP A 143 -15.82 1.40 -11.51
CA ASP A 143 -16.33 2.75 -11.79
C ASP A 143 -15.44 3.81 -11.11
N PHE A 144 -15.02 3.60 -9.89
CA PHE A 144 -14.17 4.52 -9.14
C PHE A 144 -12.79 4.76 -9.77
N LEU A 145 -12.22 3.75 -10.43
CA LEU A 145 -10.89 3.81 -11.06
C LEU A 145 -10.94 3.89 -12.60
N ASP A 146 -12.11 4.23 -13.18
CA ASP A 146 -12.31 4.38 -14.63
C ASP A 146 -11.91 3.14 -15.47
N LEU A 147 -12.09 1.94 -14.90
CA LEU A 147 -11.72 0.67 -15.54
C LEU A 147 -12.83 0.04 -16.41
N GLN A 148 -13.98 0.71 -16.63
CA GLN A 148 -15.16 0.16 -17.32
C GLN A 148 -14.81 -0.38 -18.72
N HIS A 149 -13.99 0.34 -19.47
CA HIS A 149 -13.58 -0.04 -20.82
C HIS A 149 -12.71 -1.31 -20.86
N TYR A 150 -12.05 -1.64 -19.75
CA TYR A 150 -11.15 -2.79 -19.63
C TYR A 150 -11.77 -3.97 -18.89
N ARG A 151 -12.98 -3.82 -18.38
CA ARG A 151 -13.66 -4.75 -17.48
C ARG A 151 -13.59 -6.22 -17.92
N ASP A 152 -13.88 -6.48 -19.19
CA ASP A 152 -13.93 -7.83 -19.76
C ASP A 152 -12.67 -8.17 -20.59
N THR A 153 -11.65 -7.30 -20.55
CA THR A 153 -10.38 -7.51 -21.26
C THR A 153 -9.44 -8.40 -20.44
N LEU A 154 -8.73 -9.30 -21.11
CA LEU A 154 -7.67 -10.09 -20.47
C LEU A 154 -6.51 -9.20 -20.05
N VAL A 155 -6.01 -9.42 -18.83
CA VAL A 155 -4.92 -8.61 -18.26
C VAL A 155 -3.65 -8.66 -19.11
N ALA A 156 -3.34 -9.80 -19.76
CA ALA A 156 -2.19 -9.94 -20.66
C ALA A 156 -2.16 -8.90 -21.79
N GLY A 157 -3.32 -8.43 -22.25
CA GLY A 157 -3.45 -7.45 -23.34
C GLY A 157 -3.42 -5.99 -22.89
N LEU A 158 -3.35 -5.70 -21.61
CA LEU A 158 -3.43 -4.33 -21.07
C LEU A 158 -2.08 -3.60 -21.10
N PRO A 159 -2.06 -2.28 -21.35
CA PRO A 159 -0.91 -1.44 -21.09
C PRO A 159 -0.42 -1.54 -19.65
N TYR A 160 0.87 -1.26 -19.42
CA TYR A 160 1.48 -1.39 -18.11
C TYR A 160 0.80 -0.51 -17.05
N GLY A 161 0.54 0.77 -17.36
CA GLY A 161 -0.14 1.70 -16.45
C GLY A 161 -1.53 1.18 -16.04
N VAL A 162 -2.32 0.68 -17.00
CA VAL A 162 -3.64 0.10 -16.71
C VAL A 162 -3.52 -1.14 -15.80
N ARG A 163 -2.50 -2.00 -15.97
CA ARG A 163 -2.26 -3.13 -15.07
C ARG A 163 -1.97 -2.67 -13.64
N LYS A 164 -1.22 -1.57 -13.45
CA LYS A 164 -0.99 -0.96 -12.12
C LYS A 164 -2.30 -0.52 -11.47
N VAL A 165 -3.21 0.09 -12.25
CA VAL A 165 -4.54 0.47 -11.75
C VAL A 165 -5.39 -0.76 -11.41
N VAL A 166 -5.34 -1.83 -12.20
CA VAL A 166 -6.04 -3.09 -11.89
C VAL A 166 -5.50 -3.72 -10.61
N GLU A 167 -4.21 -3.64 -10.34
CA GLU A 167 -3.63 -4.11 -9.08
C GLU A 167 -4.13 -3.29 -7.88
N LEU A 168 -4.16 -1.96 -8.01
CA LEU A 168 -4.76 -1.05 -7.03
C LEU A 168 -6.24 -1.38 -6.80
N ALA A 169 -7.02 -1.56 -7.89
CA ALA A 169 -8.42 -1.96 -7.83
C ALA A 169 -8.63 -3.28 -7.08
N ARG A 170 -7.79 -4.28 -7.34
CA ARG A 170 -7.85 -5.56 -6.64
C ARG A 170 -7.61 -5.41 -5.14
N ALA A 171 -6.66 -4.56 -4.74
CA ALA A 171 -6.41 -4.26 -3.33
C ALA A 171 -7.62 -3.55 -2.70
N LEU A 172 -8.24 -2.56 -3.37
CA LEU A 172 -9.44 -1.87 -2.91
C LEU A 172 -10.65 -2.80 -2.77
N CYS A 173 -10.78 -3.83 -3.63
CA CYS A 173 -11.83 -4.84 -3.52
C CYS A 173 -11.79 -5.61 -2.20
N THR A 174 -10.71 -5.60 -1.43
CA THR A 174 -10.66 -6.14 -0.07
C THR A 174 -11.30 -5.23 0.97
N THR A 175 -11.79 -4.02 0.58
CA THR A 175 -12.30 -2.98 1.48
C THR A 175 -11.38 -2.71 2.66
N PRO A 176 -10.12 -2.29 2.41
CA PRO A 176 -9.12 -2.14 3.45
C PRO A 176 -9.36 -0.87 4.28
N ARG A 177 -8.86 -0.86 5.52
CA ARG A 177 -8.71 0.34 6.34
C ARG A 177 -7.32 0.95 6.21
N LEU A 178 -6.35 0.12 5.88
CA LEU A 178 -4.97 0.50 5.56
C LEU A 178 -4.57 -0.11 4.23
N LEU A 179 -4.21 0.73 3.28
CA LEU A 179 -3.69 0.33 1.98
C LEU A 179 -2.18 0.57 1.94
N LEU A 180 -1.41 -0.48 1.67
CA LEU A 180 0.04 -0.44 1.50
C LEU A 180 0.36 -0.38 0.02
N LEU A 181 0.98 0.71 -0.45
CA LEU A 181 1.40 0.91 -1.84
C LEU A 181 2.92 0.85 -1.95
N ASP A 182 3.43 -0.13 -2.69
CA ASP A 182 4.87 -0.35 -2.88
C ASP A 182 5.29 0.20 -4.25
N GLU A 183 5.86 1.41 -4.27
CA GLU A 183 6.29 2.16 -5.45
C GLU A 183 5.20 2.26 -6.54
N PRO A 184 4.03 2.88 -6.22
CA PRO A 184 2.91 2.94 -7.15
C PRO A 184 3.22 3.67 -8.46
N SER A 185 4.14 4.65 -8.47
CA SER A 185 4.54 5.39 -9.67
C SER A 185 5.58 4.68 -10.53
N SER A 186 6.19 3.60 -10.04
CA SER A 186 7.29 2.93 -10.74
C SER A 186 6.87 2.42 -12.12
N GLY A 187 7.59 2.87 -13.16
CA GLY A 187 7.34 2.48 -14.56
C GLY A 187 6.20 3.24 -15.25
N LEU A 188 5.56 4.19 -14.58
CA LEU A 188 4.54 5.07 -15.15
C LEU A 188 5.20 6.28 -15.85
N ASN A 189 4.53 6.82 -16.86
CA ASN A 189 4.88 8.10 -17.43
C ASN A 189 4.32 9.25 -16.56
N VAL A 190 4.58 10.51 -16.94
CA VAL A 190 4.17 11.70 -16.16
C VAL A 190 2.65 11.79 -16.00
N GLU A 191 1.90 11.57 -17.06
CA GLU A 191 0.43 11.63 -17.07
C GLU A 191 -0.15 10.51 -16.20
N GLU A 192 0.30 9.27 -16.37
CA GLU A 192 -0.11 8.13 -15.54
C GLU A 192 0.25 8.31 -14.06
N THR A 193 1.37 9.00 -13.74
CA THR A 193 1.74 9.34 -12.37
C THR A 193 0.82 10.40 -11.78
N GLU A 194 0.38 11.37 -12.58
CA GLU A 194 -0.62 12.36 -12.17
C GLU A 194 -1.97 11.70 -11.88
N ASP A 195 -2.42 10.79 -12.73
CA ASP A 195 -3.64 10.02 -12.51
C ASP A 195 -3.53 9.18 -11.23
N MET A 196 -2.39 8.53 -11.00
CA MET A 196 -2.14 7.80 -9.76
C MET A 196 -2.24 8.69 -8.52
N ALA A 197 -1.74 9.93 -8.61
CA ALA A 197 -1.86 10.89 -7.52
C ALA A 197 -3.32 11.25 -7.22
N PHE A 198 -4.16 11.45 -8.25
CA PHE A 198 -5.60 11.68 -8.08
C PHE A 198 -6.27 10.50 -7.40
N TRP A 199 -6.03 9.27 -7.86
CA TRP A 199 -6.62 8.08 -7.22
C TRP A 199 -6.20 7.91 -5.76
N ILE A 200 -4.94 8.19 -5.42
CA ILE A 200 -4.49 8.12 -4.02
C ILE A 200 -5.24 9.16 -3.16
N ASP A 201 -5.43 10.37 -3.67
CA ASP A 201 -6.17 11.42 -2.97
C ASP A 201 -7.65 11.08 -2.80
N ASP A 202 -8.31 10.57 -3.85
CA ASP A 202 -9.70 10.12 -3.82
C ASP A 202 -9.89 8.92 -2.88
N ILE A 203 -8.95 7.95 -2.87
CA ILE A 203 -8.96 6.82 -1.94
C ILE A 203 -8.95 7.30 -0.48
N LYS A 204 -8.13 8.30 -0.18
CA LYS A 204 -8.08 8.91 1.15
C LYS A 204 -9.36 9.69 1.46
N ASN A 205 -9.78 10.60 0.58
CA ASN A 205 -10.82 11.57 0.87
C ASN A 205 -12.24 10.99 0.70
N ASP A 206 -12.50 10.23 -0.37
CA ASP A 206 -13.83 9.72 -0.70
C ASP A 206 -14.10 8.37 -0.05
N LEU A 207 -13.10 7.48 -0.01
CA LEU A 207 -13.25 6.17 0.62
C LEU A 207 -12.82 6.15 2.10
N GLY A 208 -12.16 7.21 2.61
CA GLY A 208 -11.68 7.29 3.99
C GLY A 208 -10.60 6.24 4.33
N ILE A 209 -9.90 5.73 3.33
CA ILE A 209 -8.86 4.71 3.50
C ILE A 209 -7.54 5.38 3.84
N THR A 210 -6.88 4.89 4.89
CA THR A 210 -5.52 5.32 5.22
C THR A 210 -4.53 4.68 4.26
N VAL A 211 -3.59 5.47 3.75
CA VAL A 211 -2.56 4.98 2.81
C VAL A 211 -1.19 5.05 3.46
N LEU A 212 -0.45 3.96 3.40
CA LEU A 212 0.98 3.93 3.71
C LEU A 212 1.70 3.50 2.45
N MET A 213 2.59 4.35 1.92
CA MET A 213 3.31 4.03 0.68
C MET A 213 4.82 4.11 0.84
N VAL A 214 5.52 3.34 0.03
CA VAL A 214 6.95 3.51 -0.26
C VAL A 214 7.06 4.18 -1.60
N GLU A 215 7.83 5.26 -1.68
CA GLU A 215 8.03 6.00 -2.92
C GLU A 215 9.42 6.61 -3.00
N HIS A 216 9.86 6.83 -4.22
CA HIS A 216 11.10 7.54 -4.54
C HIS A 216 10.86 8.73 -5.49
N ASP A 217 9.69 8.82 -6.11
CA ASP A 217 9.27 9.99 -6.89
C ASP A 217 8.81 11.10 -5.95
N MET A 218 9.68 12.10 -5.78
CA MET A 218 9.42 13.23 -4.88
C MET A 218 8.28 14.14 -5.37
N SER A 219 7.95 14.10 -6.67
CA SER A 219 6.80 14.83 -7.22
C SER A 219 5.49 14.25 -6.70
N LEU A 220 5.33 12.93 -6.80
CA LEU A 220 4.17 12.22 -6.24
C LEU A 220 4.11 12.40 -4.72
N VAL A 221 5.24 12.19 -4.01
CA VAL A 221 5.32 12.34 -2.55
C VAL A 221 4.85 13.73 -2.11
N SER A 222 5.33 14.80 -2.77
CA SER A 222 4.97 16.17 -2.42
C SER A 222 3.50 16.50 -2.68
N LYS A 223 2.88 15.82 -3.64
CA LYS A 223 1.50 16.07 -4.07
C LYS A 223 0.47 15.39 -3.16
N VAL A 224 0.75 14.17 -2.69
CA VAL A 224 -0.27 13.36 -1.99
C VAL A 224 0.00 13.11 -0.52
N SER A 225 1.26 13.25 -0.05
CA SER A 225 1.60 12.84 1.31
C SER A 225 1.27 13.90 2.35
N ASP A 226 0.62 13.50 3.44
CA ASP A 226 0.44 14.34 4.62
C ASP A 226 1.71 14.34 5.49
N ARG A 227 2.34 13.17 5.64
CA ARG A 227 3.57 12.99 6.40
C ARG A 227 4.52 12.04 5.71
N VAL A 228 5.80 12.32 5.87
CA VAL A 228 6.90 11.56 5.27
C VAL A 228 7.90 11.13 6.33
N LEU A 229 8.31 9.89 6.31
CA LEU A 229 9.40 9.35 7.11
C LEU A 229 10.54 8.98 6.18
N ALA A 230 11.67 9.68 6.33
CA ALA A 230 12.90 9.38 5.61
C ALA A 230 13.73 8.35 6.38
N MET A 231 14.21 7.33 5.68
CA MET A 231 15.06 6.28 6.22
C MET A 231 16.40 6.22 5.49
N ASN A 232 17.46 5.86 6.22
CA ASN A 232 18.74 5.49 5.66
C ASN A 232 19.39 4.39 6.51
N GLN A 233 19.99 3.39 5.88
CA GLN A 233 20.71 2.29 6.54
C GLN A 233 19.92 1.63 7.69
N GLY A 234 18.59 1.51 7.52
CA GLY A 234 17.71 0.90 8.51
C GLY A 234 17.25 1.81 9.64
N GLU A 235 17.63 3.08 9.67
CA GLU A 235 17.30 4.04 10.71
C GLU A 235 16.44 5.19 10.18
N VAL A 236 15.74 5.86 11.09
CA VAL A 236 14.95 7.07 10.78
C VAL A 236 15.90 8.28 10.73
N LEU A 237 15.87 9.01 9.61
CA LEU A 237 16.58 10.27 9.46
C LEU A 237 15.73 11.49 9.84
N ALA A 238 14.49 11.51 9.35
CA ALA A 238 13.56 12.61 9.55
C ALA A 238 12.11 12.12 9.46
N LEU A 239 11.22 12.83 10.16
CA LEU A 239 9.77 12.63 10.11
C LEU A 239 9.11 14.00 10.15
N GLY A 240 8.27 14.32 9.17
CA GLY A 240 7.58 15.61 9.09
C GLY A 240 6.72 15.70 7.84
N THR A 241 6.38 16.92 7.44
CA THR A 241 5.75 17.20 6.15
C THR A 241 6.73 16.91 5.00
N PRO A 242 6.25 16.71 3.76
CA PRO A 242 7.13 16.52 2.60
C PRO A 242 8.20 17.61 2.48
N GLN A 243 7.81 18.87 2.69
CA GLN A 243 8.72 20.03 2.58
C GLN A 243 9.81 20.03 3.67
N GLU A 244 9.44 19.73 4.92
CA GLU A 244 10.39 19.65 6.02
C GLU A 244 11.42 18.54 5.82
N VAL A 245 10.95 17.36 5.37
CA VAL A 245 11.81 16.19 5.16
C VAL A 245 12.74 16.40 3.96
N GLN A 246 12.25 16.99 2.87
CA GLN A 246 13.08 17.30 1.69
C GLN A 246 14.17 18.34 1.99
N ALA A 247 13.91 19.29 2.89
CA ALA A 247 14.89 20.31 3.30
C ALA A 247 15.86 19.80 4.37
N HIS A 248 15.66 18.60 4.92
CA HIS A 248 16.48 18.08 6.02
C HIS A 248 17.90 17.72 5.53
N PRO A 249 18.98 18.28 6.13
CA PRO A 249 20.35 18.08 5.64
C PRO A 249 20.77 16.62 5.53
N GLY A 250 20.44 15.80 6.52
CA GLY A 250 20.75 14.35 6.50
C GLY A 250 20.03 13.59 5.39
N VAL A 251 18.80 14.01 4.99
CA VAL A 251 18.08 13.42 3.86
C VAL A 251 18.76 13.79 2.55
N ILE A 252 19.11 15.08 2.38
CA ILE A 252 19.84 15.54 1.18
C ILE A 252 21.18 14.80 1.06
N GLU A 253 21.94 14.66 2.12
CA GLU A 253 23.22 13.94 2.14
C GLU A 253 23.06 12.47 1.77
N ALA A 254 22.03 11.79 2.31
CA ALA A 254 21.74 10.39 2.03
C ALA A 254 21.43 10.12 0.55
N TYR A 255 20.75 11.07 -0.12
CA TYR A 255 20.47 10.99 -1.56
C TYR A 255 21.65 11.43 -2.43
N LEU A 256 22.43 12.44 -2.02
CA LEU A 256 23.62 12.89 -2.76
C LEU A 256 24.78 11.89 -2.66
N GLY A 257 24.87 11.13 -1.58
CA GLY A 257 25.90 10.08 -1.39
C GLY A 257 25.66 8.83 -2.24
N SER A 258 24.45 8.61 -2.74
CA SER A 258 24.11 7.52 -3.67
C SER A 258 24.19 8.03 -5.11
N THR A 259 25.26 7.68 -5.83
CA THR A 259 25.53 8.17 -7.20
C THR A 259 24.45 7.87 -8.25
N ASP A 260 23.49 7.01 -7.94
CA ASP A 260 22.40 6.62 -8.85
C ASP A 260 21.20 7.61 -8.84
N ASP A 261 21.03 8.43 -7.80
CA ASP A 261 19.84 9.28 -7.61
C ASP A 261 20.04 10.77 -7.96
N LEU A 262 21.26 11.20 -8.31
CA LEU A 262 21.54 12.61 -8.69
C LEU A 262 20.73 13.10 -9.91
N SER A 263 20.21 12.19 -10.73
CA SER A 263 19.38 12.52 -11.87
C SER A 263 17.95 12.93 -11.49
N ALA A 264 17.43 12.45 -10.37
CA ALA A 264 16.08 12.76 -9.90
C ALA A 264 16.00 14.16 -9.26
N LEU A 265 17.02 14.58 -8.50
CA LEU A 265 17.08 15.90 -7.86
C LEU A 265 17.26 17.06 -8.86
N ARG A 266 17.91 16.81 -10.02
CA ARG A 266 18.08 17.84 -11.07
C ARG A 266 16.82 18.14 -11.87
N ARG A 267 15.83 17.24 -11.91
CA ARG A 267 14.55 17.45 -12.63
C ARG A 267 13.54 18.28 -11.86
N THR A 268 13.66 18.38 -10.53
CA THR A 268 12.77 19.17 -9.65
C THR A 268 13.23 20.62 -9.45
N ALA A 269 14.44 20.96 -9.90
CA ALA A 269 15.02 22.31 -9.76
C ALA A 269 15.05 23.12 -11.07
N ALA A 270 14.44 22.60 -12.13
CA ALA A 270 14.24 23.27 -13.44
C ALA A 270 12.76 23.40 -13.77
#